data_2f2f91235b6c80ade9f43869d3af5ee4
#
_entry.id   2f2f91235b6c80ade9f43869d3af5ee4
#
_cell.length_a   1.000
_cell.length_b   1.000
_cell.length_c   1.000
_cell.angle_alpha   90.00
_cell.angle_beta   90.00
_cell.angle_gamma   90.00
#
_symmetry.space_group_name_H-M   'P 1'
#
loop_
_entity.id
_entity.type
_entity.pdbx_description
1 polymer ?
#
loop_
_entity_poly.entity_id
_entity_poly.type
_entity_poly.pdbx_seq_one_letter_code
_entity_poly.pdbx_strand_id
1 'polypeptide(L)'
;MNYSEDTGIVMSMKTDGTDKKKVAQIANSGDAYRYSLFQSEGKIYYTKENENRTFYDLEGKSYQRGSFAVKDENYLSVSLEAVNDGTYTYSTTGKDRYMQTKLYRTDNRTGKKNLVASFKLGIEKYSVCGNYVFVEANVPYKGADVTEKLAVYCYKADGSSKVKLASWFPAE
;
A
#
# COMPACT_ATOMS: atom_id res chain seq x y z
N MET A 1 5.13 9.41 32.57
CA MET A 1 4.65 8.53 31.50
C MET A 1 5.74 8.52 30.44
N ASN A 2 6.44 7.39 30.27
CA ASN A 2 7.38 7.25 29.16
C ASN A 2 6.55 6.86 27.93
N TYR A 3 6.35 7.81 27.03
CA TYR A 3 5.88 7.46 25.68
C TYR A 3 7.01 6.69 25.00
N SER A 4 6.75 5.46 24.59
CA SER A 4 7.65 4.73 23.72
C SER A 4 7.78 5.54 22.43
N GLU A 5 9.01 5.82 22.00
CA GLU A 5 9.25 6.41 20.70
C GLU A 5 8.76 5.39 19.66
N ASP A 6 7.59 5.61 19.08
CA ASP A 6 7.09 4.78 17.99
C ASP A 6 7.98 4.97 16.79
N THR A 7 8.68 3.92 16.40
CA THR A 7 9.56 3.94 15.23
C THR A 7 8.90 3.21 14.07
N GLY A 8 8.86 3.85 12.91
CA GLY A 8 8.47 3.20 11.66
C GLY A 8 9.56 2.22 11.19
N ILE A 9 9.18 1.03 10.79
CA ILE A 9 10.11 0.03 10.22
C ILE A 9 9.76 -0.16 8.75
N VAL A 10 10.73 0.12 7.87
CA VAL A 10 10.63 -0.22 6.45
C VAL A 10 11.13 -1.64 6.24
N MET A 11 10.27 -2.47 5.66
CA MET A 11 10.57 -3.86 5.37
C MET A 11 10.58 -4.09 3.87
N SER A 12 11.48 -4.94 3.38
CA SER A 12 11.40 -5.55 2.06
C SER A 12 11.00 -7.00 2.16
N MET A 13 10.35 -7.51 1.13
CA MET A 13 10.03 -8.93 0.98
C MET A 13 9.82 -9.26 -0.49
N LYS A 14 9.93 -10.54 -0.85
CA LYS A 14 9.51 -11.01 -2.17
C LYS A 14 7.99 -10.98 -2.30
N THR A 15 7.49 -10.96 -3.53
CA THR A 15 6.06 -10.94 -3.83
C THR A 15 5.32 -12.22 -3.41
N ASP A 16 6.05 -13.31 -3.15
CA ASP A 16 5.53 -14.54 -2.56
C ASP A 16 5.48 -14.50 -1.01
N GLY A 17 5.85 -13.35 -0.40
CA GLY A 17 5.86 -13.15 1.05
C GLY A 17 7.08 -13.70 1.77
N THR A 18 8.04 -14.28 1.04
CA THR A 18 9.30 -14.77 1.60
C THR A 18 10.38 -13.69 1.66
N ASP A 19 11.56 -14.02 2.21
CA ASP A 19 12.74 -13.15 2.27
C ASP A 19 12.46 -11.77 2.92
N LYS A 20 11.71 -11.77 4.02
CA LYS A 20 11.40 -10.55 4.79
C LYS A 20 12.65 -10.01 5.46
N LYS A 21 13.00 -8.76 5.16
CA LYS A 21 14.17 -8.08 5.72
C LYS A 21 13.79 -6.69 6.21
N LYS A 22 14.33 -6.29 7.36
CA LYS A 22 14.33 -4.90 7.79
C LYS A 22 15.33 -4.13 6.90
N VAL A 23 14.84 -3.11 6.21
CA VAL A 23 15.65 -2.26 5.32
C VAL A 23 16.08 -1.00 6.04
N ALA A 24 15.15 -0.36 6.76
CA ALA A 24 15.44 0.85 7.51
C ALA A 24 14.53 0.95 8.75
N GLN A 25 14.95 1.77 9.70
CA GLN A 25 14.16 2.23 10.82
C GLN A 25 14.06 3.74 10.72
N ILE A 26 12.83 4.24 10.67
CA ILE A 26 12.54 5.66 10.57
C ILE A 26 12.24 6.15 11.98
N ALA A 27 13.02 7.11 12.47
CA ALA A 27 12.77 7.72 13.76
C ALA A 27 11.44 8.49 13.72
N ASN A 28 10.63 8.31 14.74
CA ASN A 28 9.40 9.08 14.89
C ASN A 28 9.73 10.54 15.20
N SER A 29 9.10 11.46 14.49
CA SER A 29 9.17 12.89 14.76
C SER A 29 7.83 13.40 15.33
N GLY A 30 7.41 12.89 16.50
CA GLY A 30 6.15 13.33 17.11
C GLY A 30 4.92 12.81 16.38
N ASP A 31 3.81 13.50 16.39
CA ASP A 31 2.46 13.09 15.99
C ASP A 31 2.25 12.57 14.54
N ALA A 32 3.30 12.26 13.79
CA ALA A 32 3.21 11.87 12.40
C ALA A 32 3.13 10.34 12.22
N TYR A 33 1.95 9.78 12.30
CA TYR A 33 1.67 8.36 12.01
C TYR A 33 1.64 8.03 10.50
N ARG A 34 1.92 8.99 9.62
CA ARG A 34 1.78 8.82 8.19
C ARG A 34 3.09 9.09 7.46
N TYR A 35 3.63 8.03 6.87
CA TYR A 35 4.72 8.10 5.92
C TYR A 35 4.21 7.69 4.55
N SER A 36 4.56 8.43 3.52
CA SER A 36 4.37 7.99 2.14
C SER A 36 5.70 7.52 1.59
N LEU A 37 5.73 6.29 1.07
CA LEU A 37 6.88 5.74 0.38
C LEU A 37 6.74 5.95 -1.12
N PHE A 38 7.82 6.29 -1.79
CA PHE A 38 7.87 6.32 -3.25
C PHE A 38 9.23 5.84 -3.77
N GLN A 39 9.26 5.44 -5.02
CA GLN A 39 10.48 4.99 -5.69
C GLN A 39 10.85 5.99 -6.80
N SER A 40 12.13 6.32 -6.89
CA SER A 40 12.69 7.07 -8.01
C SER A 40 14.08 6.55 -8.34
N GLU A 41 14.37 6.32 -9.62
CA GLU A 41 15.66 5.81 -10.11
C GLU A 41 16.19 4.59 -9.35
N GLY A 42 15.30 3.66 -9.00
CA GLY A 42 15.63 2.44 -8.26
C GLY A 42 15.89 2.62 -6.77
N LYS A 43 15.77 3.84 -6.24
CA LYS A 43 15.90 4.14 -4.81
C LYS A 43 14.54 4.38 -4.17
N ILE A 44 14.43 4.06 -2.88
CA ILE A 44 13.22 4.28 -2.09
C ILE A 44 13.42 5.52 -1.21
N TYR A 45 12.41 6.37 -1.22
CA TYR A 45 12.33 7.58 -0.43
C TYR A 45 11.04 7.58 0.38
N TYR A 46 10.99 8.42 1.42
CA TYR A 46 9.77 8.65 2.17
C TYR A 46 9.55 10.14 2.46
N THR A 47 8.29 10.52 2.66
CA THR A 47 7.89 11.83 3.16
C THR A 47 7.26 11.67 4.53
N LYS A 48 7.35 12.69 5.37
CA LYS A 48 6.62 12.82 6.64
C LYS A 48 5.36 13.64 6.42
N GLU A 49 4.31 13.41 7.22
CA GLU A 49 2.98 13.98 6.99
C GLU A 49 2.97 15.50 6.81
N ASN A 50 3.69 16.26 7.55
CA ASN A 50 3.67 17.74 7.48
C ASN A 50 4.83 18.36 6.70
N GLU A 51 5.63 17.54 6.01
CA GLU A 51 6.84 17.98 5.31
C GLU A 51 6.69 17.86 3.78
N ASN A 52 5.72 18.58 3.19
CA ASN A 52 5.38 18.50 1.77
C ASN A 52 6.51 18.85 0.78
N ARG A 53 7.62 19.39 1.27
CA ARG A 53 8.75 19.84 0.44
C ARG A 53 10.04 19.07 0.68
N THR A 54 10.06 18.17 1.63
CA THR A 54 11.25 17.40 2.02
C THR A 54 10.99 15.92 1.86
N PHE A 55 11.92 15.21 1.24
CA PHE A 55 11.93 13.74 1.28
C PHE A 55 13.21 13.26 1.94
N TYR A 56 13.17 12.02 2.36
CA TYR A 56 14.27 11.34 3.01
C TYR A 56 14.53 10.03 2.29
N ASP A 57 15.81 9.70 2.08
CA ASP A 57 16.16 8.33 1.71
C ASP A 57 16.10 7.40 2.94
N LEU A 58 16.30 6.10 2.73
CA LEU A 58 16.22 5.11 3.82
C LEU A 58 17.36 5.24 4.85
N GLU A 59 18.40 6.01 4.54
CA GLU A 59 19.51 6.35 5.44
C GLU A 59 19.22 7.62 6.25
N GLY A 60 18.10 8.29 5.96
CA GLY A 60 17.65 9.49 6.66
C GLY A 60 18.21 10.80 6.11
N LYS A 61 18.92 10.76 4.97
CA LYS A 61 19.39 11.97 4.28
C LYS A 61 18.21 12.69 3.64
N SER A 62 18.09 14.00 3.89
CA SER A 62 17.02 14.84 3.38
C SER A 62 17.34 15.45 2.01
N TYR A 63 16.30 15.62 1.21
CA TYR A 63 16.32 16.23 -0.11
C TYR A 63 15.17 17.22 -0.24
N GLN A 64 15.40 18.38 -0.86
CA GLN A 64 14.34 19.36 -1.12
C GLN A 64 13.61 19.04 -2.42
N ARG A 65 12.30 19.17 -2.44
CA ARG A 65 11.49 19.05 -3.65
C ARG A 65 11.93 20.09 -4.66
N GLY A 66 12.30 19.66 -5.86
CA GLY A 66 12.82 20.54 -6.93
C GLY A 66 14.35 20.60 -7.05
N SER A 67 15.11 20.19 -6.02
CA SER A 67 16.57 19.97 -6.14
C SER A 67 16.93 18.62 -6.75
N PHE A 68 15.91 17.78 -6.92
CA PHE A 68 16.00 16.40 -7.33
C PHE A 68 14.96 16.18 -8.43
N ALA A 69 15.42 15.83 -9.62
CA ALA A 69 14.52 15.48 -10.70
C ALA A 69 13.92 14.09 -10.41
N VAL A 70 12.81 14.06 -9.69
CA VAL A 70 11.99 12.88 -9.58
C VAL A 70 11.32 12.67 -10.91
N LYS A 71 11.95 11.88 -11.79
CA LYS A 71 11.47 11.65 -13.16
C LYS A 71 10.21 10.81 -13.22
N ASP A 72 9.86 10.05 -12.24
CA ASP A 72 8.62 9.30 -12.13
C ASP A 72 8.25 9.25 -10.65
N GLU A 73 7.46 10.22 -10.19
CA GLU A 73 6.78 10.14 -8.91
C GLU A 73 5.69 9.05 -9.01
N ASN A 74 6.12 7.80 -9.13
CA ASN A 74 5.26 6.68 -8.80
C ASN A 74 5.07 6.69 -7.29
N TYR A 75 4.24 7.62 -6.82
CA TYR A 75 3.63 7.46 -5.54
C TYR A 75 2.96 6.10 -5.58
N LEU A 76 3.30 5.24 -4.65
CA LEU A 76 2.42 4.15 -4.26
C LEU A 76 1.18 4.83 -3.68
N SER A 77 0.39 5.48 -4.55
CA SER A 77 -0.88 6.08 -4.15
C SER A 77 -1.80 4.94 -3.86
N VAL A 78 -1.90 4.66 -2.60
CA VAL A 78 -2.75 3.64 -2.04
C VAL A 78 -4.13 4.27 -2.00
N SER A 79 -4.93 4.01 -3.00
CA SER A 79 -6.22 4.65 -3.24
C SER A 79 -7.25 3.59 -3.59
N LEU A 80 -8.52 3.94 -3.41
CA LEU A 80 -9.65 3.20 -4.00
C LEU A 80 -10.01 3.74 -5.39
N GLU A 81 -9.30 4.76 -5.87
CA GLU A 81 -9.48 5.33 -7.19
C GLU A 81 -9.07 4.35 -8.28
N ALA A 82 -9.64 4.50 -9.47
CA ALA A 82 -9.28 3.68 -10.60
C ALA A 82 -7.84 3.97 -11.05
N VAL A 83 -7.05 2.90 -11.21
CA VAL A 83 -5.67 2.97 -11.71
C VAL A 83 -5.66 2.46 -13.15
N ASN A 84 -5.09 3.25 -14.07
CA ASN A 84 -4.91 2.87 -15.46
C ASN A 84 -3.41 2.76 -15.78
N ASP A 85 -2.95 1.58 -16.18
CA ASP A 85 -1.56 1.31 -16.57
C ASP A 85 -1.31 1.40 -18.10
N GLY A 86 -2.31 1.89 -18.85
CA GLY A 86 -2.28 1.98 -20.31
C GLY A 86 -2.90 0.75 -20.99
N THR A 87 -2.67 -0.45 -20.48
CA THR A 87 -3.23 -1.71 -21.00
C THR A 87 -4.50 -2.11 -20.27
N TYR A 88 -4.52 -1.92 -18.96
CA TYR A 88 -5.60 -2.31 -18.09
C TYR A 88 -6.05 -1.15 -17.20
N THR A 89 -7.33 -1.15 -16.87
CA THR A 89 -7.91 -0.30 -15.83
C THR A 89 -8.30 -1.17 -14.64
N TYR A 90 -7.79 -0.83 -13.47
CA TYR A 90 -8.14 -1.45 -12.19
C TYR A 90 -9.18 -0.58 -11.50
N SER A 91 -10.23 -1.19 -10.99
CA SER A 91 -11.30 -0.47 -10.30
C SER A 91 -11.99 -1.34 -9.26
N THR A 92 -12.44 -0.71 -8.19
CA THR A 92 -13.21 -1.38 -7.14
C THR A 92 -14.71 -1.25 -7.37
N THR A 93 -15.46 -2.19 -6.83
CA THR A 93 -16.92 -2.12 -6.71
C THR A 93 -17.35 -2.65 -5.35
N GLY A 94 -18.45 -2.17 -4.84
CA GLY A 94 -18.94 -2.56 -3.52
C GLY A 94 -20.45 -2.49 -3.38
N LYS A 95 -20.91 -2.60 -2.14
CA LYS A 95 -22.34 -2.46 -1.81
C LYS A 95 -22.77 -0.99 -1.86
N ASP A 96 -21.85 -0.10 -1.55
CA ASP A 96 -22.03 1.35 -1.60
C ASP A 96 -20.68 2.04 -1.79
N ARG A 97 -20.66 3.39 -1.76
CA ARG A 97 -19.43 4.18 -1.94
C ARG A 97 -18.40 4.03 -0.81
N TYR A 98 -18.81 3.52 0.33
CA TYR A 98 -17.96 3.38 1.52
C TYR A 98 -17.39 1.97 1.70
N MET A 99 -18.07 0.95 1.12
CA MET A 99 -17.68 -0.45 1.26
C MET A 99 -17.37 -1.07 -0.10
N GLN A 100 -16.14 -0.91 -0.58
CA GLN A 100 -15.65 -1.54 -1.78
C GLN A 100 -15.21 -2.98 -1.48
N THR A 101 -15.84 -3.98 -2.07
CA THR A 101 -15.62 -5.39 -1.71
C THR A 101 -14.93 -6.21 -2.80
N LYS A 102 -14.87 -5.70 -4.02
CA LYS A 102 -14.28 -6.40 -5.17
C LYS A 102 -13.36 -5.48 -5.94
N LEU A 103 -12.22 -6.00 -6.35
CA LEU A 103 -11.27 -5.33 -7.25
C LEU A 103 -11.26 -6.07 -8.57
N TYR A 104 -11.44 -5.35 -9.66
CA TYR A 104 -11.42 -5.87 -11.02
C TYR A 104 -10.29 -5.24 -11.84
N ARG A 105 -9.82 -6.02 -12.81
CA ARG A 105 -8.97 -5.56 -13.92
C ARG A 105 -9.78 -5.63 -15.21
N THR A 106 -9.86 -4.53 -15.95
CA THR A 106 -10.53 -4.42 -17.24
C THR A 106 -9.49 -4.20 -18.32
N ASP A 107 -9.48 -5.03 -19.35
CA ASP A 107 -8.64 -4.83 -20.55
C ASP A 107 -9.19 -3.63 -21.33
N ASN A 108 -8.35 -2.60 -21.54
CA ASN A 108 -8.77 -1.33 -22.15
C ASN A 108 -9.15 -1.48 -23.63
N ARG A 109 -8.60 -2.47 -24.32
CA ARG A 109 -8.87 -2.72 -25.73
C ARG A 109 -10.15 -3.54 -25.95
N THR A 110 -10.38 -4.55 -25.11
CA THR A 110 -11.48 -5.51 -25.31
C THR A 110 -12.67 -5.27 -24.38
N GLY A 111 -12.51 -4.49 -23.33
CA GLY A 111 -13.50 -4.30 -22.27
C GLY A 111 -13.68 -5.54 -21.37
N LYS A 112 -12.90 -6.61 -21.59
CA LYS A 112 -13.01 -7.82 -20.77
C LYS A 112 -12.62 -7.54 -19.33
N LYS A 113 -13.52 -7.89 -18.41
CA LYS A 113 -13.39 -7.67 -16.98
C LYS A 113 -13.08 -8.96 -16.23
N ASN A 114 -11.99 -8.99 -15.47
CA ASN A 114 -11.58 -10.10 -14.63
C ASN A 114 -11.56 -9.69 -13.16
N LEU A 115 -12.04 -10.56 -12.28
CA LEU A 115 -11.96 -10.37 -10.82
C LEU A 115 -10.50 -10.63 -10.37
N VAL A 116 -9.89 -9.66 -9.67
CA VAL A 116 -8.57 -9.79 -9.06
C VAL A 116 -8.68 -10.21 -7.60
N ALA A 117 -9.53 -9.52 -6.83
CA ALA A 117 -9.68 -9.74 -5.40
C ALA A 117 -11.13 -9.56 -4.95
N SER A 118 -11.52 -10.29 -3.89
CA SER A 118 -12.81 -10.12 -3.23
C SER A 118 -12.68 -10.30 -1.72
N PHE A 119 -13.27 -9.37 -0.95
CA PHE A 119 -13.26 -9.35 0.51
C PHE A 119 -14.66 -9.10 1.04
N LYS A 120 -15.05 -9.82 2.09
CA LYS A 120 -16.39 -9.70 2.68
C LYS A 120 -16.58 -8.39 3.45
N LEU A 121 -15.54 -7.94 4.15
CA LEU A 121 -15.59 -6.80 5.07
C LEU A 121 -15.09 -5.49 4.43
N GLY A 122 -14.51 -5.56 3.24
CA GLY A 122 -14.11 -4.39 2.46
C GLY A 122 -12.64 -4.36 2.09
N ILE A 123 -12.36 -3.59 1.04
CA ILE A 123 -11.03 -3.22 0.58
C ILE A 123 -10.81 -1.78 1.03
N GLU A 124 -9.76 -1.55 1.81
CA GLU A 124 -9.41 -0.21 2.27
C GLU A 124 -8.63 0.57 1.21
N LYS A 125 -7.71 -0.12 0.57
CA LYS A 125 -6.86 0.46 -0.46
C LYS A 125 -6.17 -0.61 -1.30
N TYR A 126 -5.68 -0.22 -2.48
CA TYR A 126 -4.88 -1.08 -3.32
C TYR A 126 -3.83 -0.29 -4.09
N SER A 127 -2.80 -0.98 -4.58
CA SER A 127 -1.81 -0.44 -5.51
C SER A 127 -1.45 -1.47 -6.57
N VAL A 128 -1.09 -1.00 -7.76
CA VAL A 128 -0.69 -1.82 -8.89
C VAL A 128 0.80 -1.63 -9.15
N CYS A 129 1.55 -2.72 -9.25
CA CYS A 129 2.98 -2.69 -9.53
C CYS A 129 3.32 -3.80 -10.54
N GLY A 130 3.43 -3.44 -11.82
CA GLY A 130 3.62 -4.39 -12.91
C GLY A 130 2.55 -5.48 -12.90
N ASN A 131 2.97 -6.74 -12.83
CA ASN A 131 2.08 -7.90 -12.83
C ASN A 131 1.49 -8.24 -11.45
N TYR A 132 1.60 -7.35 -10.46
CA TYR A 132 1.14 -7.58 -9.10
C TYR A 132 0.21 -6.47 -8.63
N VAL A 133 -0.73 -6.86 -7.78
CA VAL A 133 -1.65 -5.95 -7.10
C VAL A 133 -1.58 -6.20 -5.60
N PHE A 134 -1.28 -5.17 -4.85
CA PHE A 134 -1.28 -5.21 -3.39
C PHE A 134 -2.61 -4.68 -2.90
N VAL A 135 -3.26 -5.41 -2.02
CA VAL A 135 -4.58 -5.05 -1.49
C VAL A 135 -4.54 -5.09 0.03
N GLU A 136 -4.85 -3.96 0.65
CA GLU A 136 -5.16 -3.88 2.08
C GLU A 136 -6.67 -3.99 2.26
N ALA A 137 -7.10 -4.89 3.12
CA ALA A 137 -8.50 -5.18 3.32
C ALA A 137 -8.81 -5.58 4.76
N ASN A 138 -10.04 -5.31 5.17
CA ASN A 138 -10.59 -5.84 6.42
C ASN A 138 -10.89 -7.34 6.29
N VAL A 139 -10.41 -8.10 7.24
CA VAL A 139 -10.62 -9.56 7.30
C VAL A 139 -11.17 -9.97 8.66
N PRO A 140 -12.01 -11.03 8.73
CA PRO A 140 -12.55 -11.50 9.98
C PRO A 140 -11.47 -11.89 10.98
N TYR A 141 -11.70 -11.54 12.23
CA TYR A 141 -10.90 -11.97 13.36
C TYR A 141 -11.82 -12.50 14.46
N LYS A 142 -11.41 -13.62 15.10
CA LYS A 142 -12.11 -14.18 16.23
C LYS A 142 -11.39 -13.81 17.52
N GLY A 143 -11.70 -12.64 18.06
CA GLY A 143 -11.25 -12.17 19.37
C GLY A 143 -12.44 -11.75 20.23
N ALA A 144 -12.23 -11.55 21.53
CA ALA A 144 -13.32 -11.23 22.45
C ALA A 144 -13.96 -9.86 22.15
N ASP A 145 -13.12 -8.86 21.81
CA ASP A 145 -13.55 -7.46 21.69
C ASP A 145 -13.38 -6.89 20.28
N VAL A 146 -12.72 -7.60 19.37
CA VAL A 146 -12.45 -7.15 17.99
C VAL A 146 -12.86 -8.23 17.00
N THR A 147 -13.73 -7.88 16.07
CA THR A 147 -14.29 -8.80 15.07
C THR A 147 -13.56 -8.80 13.74
N GLU A 148 -12.70 -7.82 13.51
CA GLU A 148 -11.95 -7.65 12.25
C GLU A 148 -10.54 -7.09 12.48
N LYS A 149 -9.68 -7.28 11.51
CA LYS A 149 -8.33 -6.70 11.43
C LYS A 149 -7.95 -6.37 10.01
N LEU A 150 -6.97 -5.51 9.84
CA LEU A 150 -6.38 -5.23 8.54
C LEU A 150 -5.42 -6.34 8.11
N ALA A 151 -5.39 -6.63 6.82
CA ALA A 151 -4.42 -7.53 6.22
C ALA A 151 -4.03 -7.06 4.82
N VAL A 152 -2.75 -7.22 4.49
CA VAL A 152 -2.23 -6.97 3.13
C VAL A 152 -2.02 -8.28 2.41
N TYR A 153 -2.49 -8.31 1.19
CA TYR A 153 -2.32 -9.41 0.26
C TYR A 153 -1.62 -8.94 -1.01
N CYS A 154 -0.78 -9.80 -1.58
CA CYS A 154 -0.26 -9.67 -2.93
C CYS A 154 -1.02 -10.64 -3.85
N TYR A 155 -1.58 -10.12 -4.92
CA TYR A 155 -2.21 -10.89 -5.99
C TYR A 155 -1.37 -10.79 -7.27
N LYS A 156 -1.39 -11.83 -8.11
CA LYS A 156 -1.11 -11.60 -9.53
C LYS A 156 -2.22 -10.74 -10.14
N ALA A 157 -1.86 -9.85 -11.06
CA ALA A 157 -2.79 -8.90 -11.65
C ALA A 157 -3.96 -9.57 -12.42
N ASP A 158 -3.80 -10.83 -12.85
CA ASP A 158 -4.86 -11.64 -13.46
C ASP A 158 -5.77 -12.35 -12.44
N GLY A 159 -5.49 -12.24 -11.16
CA GLY A 159 -6.21 -12.90 -10.08
C GLY A 159 -5.86 -14.37 -9.85
N SER A 160 -4.87 -14.92 -10.58
CA SER A 160 -4.52 -16.35 -10.55
C SER A 160 -3.83 -16.81 -9.27
N SER A 161 -3.27 -15.90 -8.49
CA SER A 161 -2.62 -16.23 -7.22
C SER A 161 -2.81 -15.14 -6.17
N LYS A 162 -2.74 -15.56 -4.91
CA LYS A 162 -2.90 -14.71 -3.72
C LYS A 162 -1.94 -15.14 -2.64
N VAL A 163 -1.20 -14.20 -2.07
CA VAL A 163 -0.35 -14.40 -0.90
C VAL A 163 -0.69 -13.37 0.17
N LYS A 164 -0.85 -13.80 1.41
CA LYS A 164 -1.00 -12.90 2.54
C LYS A 164 0.37 -12.47 3.03
N LEU A 165 0.64 -11.17 3.03
CA LEU A 165 1.94 -10.61 3.41
C LEU A 165 2.01 -10.25 4.90
N ALA A 166 0.98 -9.58 5.41
CA ALA A 166 0.92 -9.09 6.78
C ALA A 166 -0.52 -8.98 7.28
N SER A 167 -0.69 -8.84 8.59
CA SER A 167 -1.94 -8.41 9.20
C SER A 167 -1.68 -7.76 10.56
N TRP A 168 -2.52 -6.79 10.94
CA TRP A 168 -2.45 -6.06 12.20
C TRP A 168 -3.84 -5.58 12.62
N PHE A 169 -3.96 -5.15 13.87
CA PHE A 169 -5.13 -4.41 14.31
C PHE A 169 -4.97 -2.94 13.92
N PRO A 170 -6.04 -2.26 13.49
CA PRO A 170 -6.03 -0.80 13.37
C PRO A 170 -5.58 -0.21 14.71
N ALA A 171 -4.74 0.83 14.68
CA ALA A 171 -4.48 1.62 15.87
C ALA A 171 -5.79 2.34 16.24
N GLU A 172 -6.11 2.33 17.53
CA GLU A 172 -7.23 3.11 18.09
C GLU A 172 -6.95 4.61 18.01
#